data_fad6245b04c4284cab69261fc4751bb0
#
_entry.id   fad6245b04c4284cab69261fc4751bb0
#
_cell.length_a   1.000
_cell.length_b   1.000
_cell.length_c   1.000
_cell.angle_alpha   90.00
_cell.angle_beta   90.00
_cell.angle_gamma   90.00
#
_symmetry.space_group_name_H-M   'P 1'
#
loop_
_entity.id
_entity.type
_entity.pdbx_description
1 polymer ?
#
loop_
_entity_poly.entity_id
_entity_poly.type
_entity_poly.pdbx_seq_one_letter_code
_entity_poly.pdbx_strand_id
1 'polypeptide(L)'
;AQSQGRQVDRIGLQLYTRRKEMTNDFEGTLERVAELGYKEMEFAGYYGRSAGEVRDLLDRLGLSSPASHISLDLIRNDLNKQIDVAAEIGQSYIVIPSVPAAERTLSDFEKHAETLNEVGQKCKEAGLTIVYHNHSFEFEAQGTGTGYEHLLAQTDANTVYFELDLYWAVNANVSPISLFRENPGRFPLVHVKDRSPDGEMADVGKGEIDFSEIFSYAETAGIKHYFVEHDFPEDGMNSVAYSFNTLKNTHF
;
A
#
# COMPACT_ATOMS: atom_id res chain seq x y z
N ALA A 1 18.39 -18.41 9.46
CA ALA A 1 18.88 -17.12 9.22
C ALA A 1 19.99 -17.08 8.22
N GLN A 2 19.71 -17.04 6.98
CA GLN A 2 20.62 -16.75 6.01
C GLN A 2 20.02 -15.96 5.03
N SER A 3 20.36 -14.79 4.89
CA SER A 3 20.55 -14.04 4.12
C SER A 3 20.94 -13.45 3.56
N GLN A 4 21.03 -12.64 3.37
CA GLN A 4 21.17 -11.53 3.48
C GLN A 4 21.88 -10.82 2.39
N GLY A 5 21.69 -11.21 1.15
CA GLY A 5 22.09 -10.56 -0.07
C GLY A 5 20.94 -9.94 -0.85
N ARG A 6 19.69 -10.21 -0.45
CA ARG A 6 18.51 -9.71 -1.14
C ARG A 6 18.22 -8.26 -0.77
N GLN A 7 17.85 -7.46 -1.76
CA GLN A 7 17.44 -6.06 -1.62
C GLN A 7 16.16 -5.85 -2.43
N VAL A 8 15.43 -4.78 -2.14
CA VAL A 8 14.29 -4.38 -2.96
C VAL A 8 14.80 -3.93 -4.32
N ASP A 9 14.35 -4.59 -5.38
CA ASP A 9 14.80 -4.31 -6.75
C ASP A 9 14.20 -3.02 -7.30
N ARG A 10 12.89 -2.85 -7.16
CA ARG A 10 12.15 -1.68 -7.67
C ARG A 10 11.43 -0.99 -6.51
N ILE A 11 12.04 0.06 -6.01
CA ILE A 11 11.49 0.80 -4.86
C ILE A 11 10.33 1.67 -5.33
N GLY A 12 9.20 1.54 -4.64
CA GLY A 12 7.99 2.28 -4.91
C GLY A 12 7.73 3.42 -3.92
N LEU A 13 6.90 4.35 -4.33
CA LEU A 13 6.44 5.47 -3.50
C LEU A 13 4.92 5.58 -3.56
N GLN A 14 4.27 5.67 -2.39
CA GLN A 14 2.88 6.11 -2.29
C GLN A 14 2.86 7.63 -2.40
N LEU A 15 2.25 8.14 -3.45
CA LEU A 15 2.30 9.57 -3.80
C LEU A 15 1.52 10.50 -2.86
N TYR A 16 0.72 9.95 -1.96
CA TYR A 16 0.12 10.74 -0.87
C TYR A 16 1.19 11.47 -0.05
N THR A 17 2.38 10.89 0.06
CA THR A 17 3.56 11.50 0.67
C THR A 17 3.90 12.87 0.08
N ARG A 18 3.62 13.06 -1.21
CA ARG A 18 3.92 14.28 -1.97
C ARG A 18 2.67 15.00 -2.46
N ARG A 19 1.53 14.84 -1.78
CA ARG A 19 0.23 15.34 -2.25
C ARG A 19 0.20 16.86 -2.50
N LYS A 20 0.88 17.66 -1.70
CA LYS A 20 0.94 19.11 -1.91
C LYS A 20 1.68 19.47 -3.18
N GLU A 21 2.84 18.87 -3.39
CA GLU A 21 3.66 19.07 -4.57
C GLU A 21 2.99 18.53 -5.82
N MET A 22 2.29 17.39 -5.70
CA MET A 22 1.49 16.81 -6.80
C MET A 22 0.37 17.76 -7.24
N THR A 23 -0.26 18.43 -6.29
CA THR A 23 -1.29 19.44 -6.60
C THR A 23 -0.70 20.62 -7.34
N ASN A 24 0.48 21.10 -6.97
CA ASN A 24 1.11 22.27 -7.56
C ASN A 24 1.84 21.98 -8.87
N ASP A 25 2.47 20.83 -8.97
CA ASP A 25 3.30 20.43 -10.11
C ASP A 25 3.34 18.91 -10.25
N PHE A 26 2.32 18.35 -10.85
CA PHE A 26 2.16 16.90 -11.01
C PHE A 26 3.33 16.28 -11.77
N GLU A 27 3.61 16.80 -12.97
CA GLU A 27 4.67 16.25 -13.84
C GLU A 27 6.06 16.44 -13.24
N GLY A 28 6.36 17.63 -12.75
CA GLY A 28 7.67 17.94 -12.15
C GLY A 28 7.93 17.12 -10.87
N THR A 29 6.91 16.87 -10.07
CA THR A 29 7.05 16.04 -8.88
C THR A 29 7.42 14.60 -9.25
N LEU A 30 6.75 14.02 -10.25
CA LEU A 30 7.07 12.67 -10.73
C LEU A 30 8.46 12.61 -11.35
N GLU A 31 8.87 13.65 -12.07
CA GLU A 31 10.24 13.75 -12.62
C GLU A 31 11.29 13.70 -11.50
N ARG A 32 11.09 14.49 -10.45
CA ARG A 32 12.03 14.52 -9.30
C ARG A 32 12.06 13.20 -8.54
N VAL A 33 10.92 12.57 -8.36
CA VAL A 33 10.84 11.24 -7.71
C VAL A 33 11.57 10.18 -8.56
N ALA A 34 11.38 10.22 -9.87
CA ALA A 34 12.08 9.32 -10.80
C ALA A 34 13.60 9.54 -10.76
N GLU A 35 14.06 10.79 -10.70
CA GLU A 35 15.49 11.13 -10.61
C GLU A 35 16.13 10.59 -9.34
N LEU A 36 15.40 10.48 -8.24
CA LEU A 36 15.90 9.88 -6.99
C LEU A 36 16.13 8.36 -7.12
N GLY A 37 15.50 7.72 -8.08
CA GLY A 37 15.63 6.28 -8.31
C GLY A 37 14.37 5.46 -8.07
N TYR A 38 13.28 6.05 -7.58
CA TYR A 38 12.01 5.35 -7.47
C TYR A 38 11.55 4.85 -8.83
N LYS A 39 10.96 3.66 -8.87
CA LYS A 39 10.54 3.01 -10.13
C LYS A 39 9.03 2.74 -10.19
N GLU A 40 8.38 2.62 -9.04
CA GLU A 40 6.97 2.25 -8.96
C GLU A 40 6.18 3.30 -8.19
N MET A 41 5.04 3.71 -8.76
CA MET A 41 4.18 4.72 -8.16
C MET A 41 2.87 4.10 -7.74
N GLU A 42 2.49 4.29 -6.48
CA GLU A 42 1.15 4.04 -6.01
C GLU A 42 0.42 5.37 -5.91
N PHE A 43 -0.62 5.56 -6.72
CA PHE A 43 -1.36 6.82 -6.75
C PHE A 43 -2.40 6.88 -5.63
N ALA A 44 -2.68 8.11 -5.19
CA ALA A 44 -3.80 8.46 -4.31
C ALA A 44 -4.55 9.62 -4.97
N GLY A 45 -5.15 9.34 -6.13
CA GLY A 45 -5.78 10.33 -6.99
C GLY A 45 -4.87 10.75 -8.14
N TYR A 46 -5.48 11.30 -9.19
CA TYR A 46 -4.78 11.65 -10.44
C TYR A 46 -4.76 13.14 -10.75
N TYR A 47 -5.28 13.96 -9.84
CA TYR A 47 -5.22 15.43 -9.93
C TYR A 47 -5.78 15.96 -11.25
N GLY A 48 -6.89 15.39 -11.72
CA GLY A 48 -7.56 15.82 -12.94
C GLY A 48 -6.97 15.28 -14.25
N ARG A 49 -5.93 14.43 -14.19
CA ARG A 49 -5.36 13.81 -15.38
C ARG A 49 -6.15 12.58 -15.78
N SER A 50 -6.26 12.36 -17.09
CA SER A 50 -6.85 11.14 -17.62
C SER A 50 -5.90 9.95 -17.45
N ALA A 51 -6.43 8.75 -17.54
CA ALA A 51 -5.63 7.52 -17.49
C ALA A 51 -4.57 7.50 -18.60
N GLY A 52 -4.91 7.94 -19.81
CA GLY A 52 -3.97 8.03 -20.92
C GLY A 52 -2.82 9.01 -20.65
N GLU A 53 -3.14 10.19 -20.09
CA GLU A 53 -2.12 11.18 -19.71
C GLU A 53 -1.18 10.63 -18.65
N VAL A 54 -1.71 9.92 -17.64
CA VAL A 54 -0.91 9.29 -16.58
C VAL A 54 0.00 8.21 -17.19
N ARG A 55 -0.54 7.35 -18.03
CA ARG A 55 0.20 6.28 -18.69
C ARG A 55 1.36 6.82 -19.52
N ASP A 56 1.09 7.85 -20.33
CA ASP A 56 2.10 8.47 -21.20
C ASP A 56 3.22 9.08 -20.38
N LEU A 57 2.89 9.75 -19.27
CA LEU A 57 3.88 10.35 -18.38
C LEU A 57 4.75 9.29 -17.71
N LEU A 58 4.15 8.21 -17.20
CA LEU A 58 4.90 7.10 -16.61
C LEU A 58 5.87 6.50 -17.63
N ASP A 59 5.41 6.22 -18.84
CA ASP A 59 6.23 5.67 -19.92
C ASP A 59 7.40 6.59 -20.25
N ARG A 60 7.15 7.89 -20.36
CA ARG A 60 8.19 8.91 -20.63
C ARG A 60 9.25 8.96 -19.55
N LEU A 61 8.87 8.77 -18.29
CA LEU A 61 9.77 8.84 -17.14
C LEU A 61 10.42 7.50 -16.77
N GLY A 62 10.08 6.43 -17.48
CA GLY A 62 10.57 5.08 -17.15
C GLY A 62 10.01 4.53 -15.84
N LEU A 63 8.82 4.97 -15.47
CA LEU A 63 8.11 4.55 -14.26
C LEU A 63 6.99 3.57 -14.60
N SER A 64 6.57 2.79 -13.62
CA SER A 64 5.35 1.99 -13.69
C SER A 64 4.46 2.29 -12.48
N SER A 65 3.20 1.95 -12.59
CA SER A 65 2.26 2.03 -11.48
C SER A 65 1.59 0.68 -11.28
N PRO A 66 2.02 -0.10 -10.28
CA PRO A 66 1.37 -1.38 -10.01
C PRO A 66 0.00 -1.23 -9.35
N ALA A 67 -0.25 -0.12 -8.65
CA ALA A 67 -1.40 0.02 -7.77
C ALA A 67 -1.85 1.47 -7.62
N SER A 68 -3.09 1.63 -7.18
CA SER A 68 -3.66 2.92 -6.82
C SER A 68 -4.62 2.75 -5.66
N HIS A 69 -4.65 3.73 -4.75
CA HIS A 69 -5.65 3.84 -3.70
C HIS A 69 -6.94 4.41 -4.29
N ILE A 70 -8.04 3.67 -4.18
CA ILE A 70 -9.36 4.05 -4.67
C ILE A 70 -10.33 3.98 -3.50
N SER A 71 -11.06 5.06 -3.23
CA SER A 71 -11.99 5.11 -2.11
C SER A 71 -13.06 4.03 -2.19
N LEU A 72 -13.52 3.57 -1.03
CA LEU A 72 -14.60 2.59 -0.97
C LEU A 72 -15.87 3.10 -1.66
N ASP A 73 -16.14 4.41 -1.60
CA ASP A 73 -17.26 5.02 -2.29
C ASP A 73 -17.21 4.79 -3.81
N LEU A 74 -16.07 5.04 -4.42
CA LEU A 74 -15.86 4.79 -5.85
C LEU A 74 -15.93 3.29 -6.19
N ILE A 75 -15.41 2.44 -5.32
CA ILE A 75 -15.50 0.98 -5.50
C ILE A 75 -16.96 0.52 -5.49
N ARG A 76 -17.77 1.08 -4.58
CA ARG A 76 -19.20 0.74 -4.47
C ARG A 76 -20.04 1.29 -5.63
N ASN A 77 -19.73 2.50 -6.09
CA ASN A 77 -20.63 3.25 -6.99
C ASN A 77 -20.13 3.43 -8.41
N ASP A 78 -18.84 3.14 -8.68
CA ASP A 78 -18.21 3.41 -9.98
C ASP A 78 -17.13 2.39 -10.34
N LEU A 79 -17.33 1.14 -9.96
CA LEU A 79 -16.31 0.09 -10.07
C LEU A 79 -15.82 -0.13 -11.50
N ASN A 80 -16.74 -0.21 -12.46
CA ASN A 80 -16.38 -0.50 -13.85
C ASN A 80 -15.43 0.54 -14.42
N LYS A 81 -15.69 1.82 -14.13
CA LYS A 81 -14.80 2.91 -14.55
C LYS A 81 -13.43 2.81 -13.88
N GLN A 82 -13.40 2.48 -12.59
CA GLN A 82 -12.13 2.34 -11.87
C GLN A 82 -11.29 1.17 -12.41
N ILE A 83 -11.95 0.09 -12.78
CA ILE A 83 -11.30 -1.05 -13.45
C ILE A 83 -10.72 -0.62 -14.81
N ASP A 84 -11.49 0.11 -15.62
CA ASP A 84 -11.04 0.58 -16.92
C ASP A 84 -9.84 1.53 -16.79
N VAL A 85 -9.88 2.46 -15.84
CA VAL A 85 -8.76 3.37 -15.57
C VAL A 85 -7.51 2.60 -15.16
N ALA A 86 -7.64 1.65 -14.24
CA ALA A 86 -6.52 0.83 -13.79
C ALA A 86 -5.90 0.03 -14.94
N ALA A 87 -6.74 -0.57 -15.77
CA ALA A 87 -6.30 -1.34 -16.94
C ALA A 87 -5.55 -0.45 -17.95
N GLU A 88 -6.05 0.76 -18.23
CA GLU A 88 -5.41 1.70 -19.14
C GLU A 88 -4.05 2.19 -18.65
N ILE A 89 -3.93 2.44 -17.34
CA ILE A 89 -2.64 2.82 -16.73
C ILE A 89 -1.67 1.64 -16.71
N GLY A 90 -2.17 0.41 -16.74
CA GLY A 90 -1.35 -0.81 -16.66
C GLY A 90 -1.15 -1.31 -15.24
N GLN A 91 -2.06 -0.98 -14.33
CA GLN A 91 -2.01 -1.42 -12.94
C GLN A 91 -2.46 -2.88 -12.81
N SER A 92 -2.01 -3.53 -11.75
CA SER A 92 -2.40 -4.90 -11.39
C SER A 92 -3.29 -4.94 -10.15
N TYR A 93 -3.26 -3.89 -9.32
CA TYR A 93 -3.94 -3.85 -8.03
C TYR A 93 -4.79 -2.60 -7.88
N ILE A 94 -6.00 -2.80 -7.35
CA ILE A 94 -6.85 -1.71 -6.88
C ILE A 94 -6.89 -1.84 -5.36
N VAL A 95 -6.49 -0.78 -4.63
CA VAL A 95 -6.37 -0.80 -3.18
C VAL A 95 -7.44 0.07 -2.54
N ILE A 96 -8.24 -0.52 -1.64
CA ILE A 96 -9.15 0.25 -0.79
C ILE A 96 -8.34 0.78 0.39
N PRO A 97 -8.19 2.11 0.53
CA PRO A 97 -7.27 2.69 1.51
C PRO A 97 -7.80 2.69 2.94
N SER A 98 -9.12 2.65 3.12
CA SER A 98 -9.77 2.73 4.43
C SER A 98 -11.26 2.49 4.29
N VAL A 99 -11.95 2.39 5.44
CA VAL A 99 -13.41 2.39 5.54
C VAL A 99 -13.87 3.55 6.41
N PRO A 100 -15.09 4.09 6.16
CA PRO A 100 -15.60 5.24 6.91
C PRO A 100 -15.66 4.98 8.42
N ALA A 101 -15.48 6.03 9.22
CA ALA A 101 -15.53 5.93 10.67
C ALA A 101 -16.85 5.35 11.20
N ALA A 102 -17.95 5.55 10.48
CA ALA A 102 -19.26 5.03 10.85
C ALA A 102 -19.46 3.53 10.51
N GLU A 103 -18.48 2.89 9.87
CA GLU A 103 -18.56 1.52 9.37
C GLU A 103 -17.41 0.64 9.89
N ARG A 104 -17.16 0.68 11.19
CA ARG A 104 -16.01 -0.01 11.81
C ARG A 104 -16.36 -0.97 12.93
N THR A 105 -17.63 -1.37 13.04
CA THR A 105 -18.05 -2.45 13.94
C THR A 105 -17.68 -3.81 13.35
N LEU A 106 -17.67 -4.88 14.16
CA LEU A 106 -17.44 -6.23 13.63
C LEU A 106 -18.50 -6.61 12.59
N SER A 107 -19.75 -6.22 12.82
CA SER A 107 -20.83 -6.42 11.84
C SER A 107 -20.55 -5.69 10.53
N ASP A 108 -20.00 -4.49 10.59
CA ASP A 108 -19.60 -3.74 9.40
C ASP A 108 -18.46 -4.45 8.68
N PHE A 109 -17.48 -4.99 9.39
CA PHE A 109 -16.37 -5.71 8.78
C PHE A 109 -16.82 -7.01 8.09
N GLU A 110 -17.86 -7.67 8.59
CA GLU A 110 -18.49 -8.79 7.90
C GLU A 110 -19.04 -8.36 6.54
N LYS A 111 -19.71 -7.20 6.49
CA LYS A 111 -20.21 -6.61 5.23
C LYS A 111 -19.06 -6.17 4.31
N HIS A 112 -18.01 -5.62 4.86
CA HIS A 112 -16.83 -5.26 4.06
C HIS A 112 -16.17 -6.50 3.44
N ALA A 113 -16.12 -7.62 4.17
CA ALA A 113 -15.62 -8.88 3.62
C ALA A 113 -16.50 -9.36 2.45
N GLU A 114 -17.82 -9.27 2.56
CA GLU A 114 -18.73 -9.58 1.46
C GLU A 114 -18.48 -8.70 0.24
N THR A 115 -18.34 -7.38 0.47
CA THR A 115 -18.03 -6.42 -0.60
C THR A 115 -16.71 -6.76 -1.27
N LEU A 116 -15.68 -7.05 -0.49
CA LEU A 116 -14.36 -7.43 -1.03
C LEU A 116 -14.42 -8.70 -1.86
N ASN A 117 -15.19 -9.70 -1.43
CA ASN A 117 -15.36 -10.94 -2.19
C ASN A 117 -16.04 -10.69 -3.54
N GLU A 118 -17.11 -9.88 -3.55
CA GLU A 118 -17.81 -9.52 -4.78
C GLU A 118 -16.93 -8.74 -5.73
N VAL A 119 -16.32 -7.66 -5.23
CA VAL A 119 -15.44 -6.80 -6.01
C VAL A 119 -14.18 -7.55 -6.46
N GLY A 120 -13.64 -8.39 -5.58
CA GLY A 120 -12.47 -9.21 -5.88
C GLY A 120 -12.68 -10.14 -7.07
N GLN A 121 -13.86 -10.75 -7.16
CA GLN A 121 -14.21 -11.59 -8.30
C GLN A 121 -14.30 -10.80 -9.60
N LYS A 122 -14.94 -9.63 -9.56
CA LYS A 122 -15.05 -8.74 -10.73
C LYS A 122 -13.68 -8.22 -11.18
N CYS A 123 -12.82 -7.86 -10.23
CA CYS A 123 -11.46 -7.44 -10.54
C CYS A 123 -10.67 -8.58 -11.19
N LYS A 124 -10.77 -9.79 -10.65
CA LYS A 124 -10.08 -10.96 -11.19
C LYS A 124 -10.48 -11.24 -12.65
N GLU A 125 -11.76 -11.14 -12.95
CA GLU A 125 -12.28 -11.30 -14.33
C GLU A 125 -11.69 -10.28 -15.30
N ALA A 126 -11.31 -9.10 -14.80
CA ALA A 126 -10.66 -8.04 -15.59
C ALA A 126 -9.13 -8.10 -15.54
N GLY A 127 -8.54 -9.11 -14.92
CA GLY A 127 -7.10 -9.24 -14.78
C GLY A 127 -6.47 -8.38 -13.68
N LEU A 128 -7.29 -7.91 -12.74
CA LEU A 128 -6.87 -7.08 -11.61
C LEU A 128 -7.07 -7.82 -10.28
N THR A 129 -6.43 -7.31 -9.24
CA THR A 129 -6.56 -7.86 -7.88
C THR A 129 -7.02 -6.78 -6.93
N ILE A 130 -8.08 -7.05 -6.16
CA ILE A 130 -8.53 -6.15 -5.08
C ILE A 130 -7.65 -6.35 -3.85
N VAL A 131 -7.30 -5.23 -3.20
CA VAL A 131 -6.42 -5.21 -2.02
C VAL A 131 -7.01 -4.28 -0.97
N TYR A 132 -6.89 -4.64 0.29
CA TYR A 132 -7.28 -3.80 1.42
C TYR A 132 -6.04 -3.27 2.15
N HIS A 133 -5.98 -1.96 2.36
CA HIS A 133 -4.93 -1.27 3.13
C HIS A 133 -5.44 -0.95 4.53
N ASN A 134 -4.67 -1.27 5.56
CA ASN A 134 -5.02 -1.05 6.96
C ASN A 134 -4.46 0.27 7.53
N HIS A 135 -5.16 0.74 8.53
CA HIS A 135 -4.68 1.66 9.57
C HIS A 135 -4.51 0.86 10.87
N SER A 136 -4.66 1.49 12.03
CA SER A 136 -4.64 0.78 13.31
C SER A 136 -6.04 0.37 13.80
N PHE A 137 -7.08 1.05 13.39
CA PHE A 137 -8.44 0.77 13.90
C PHE A 137 -8.93 -0.64 13.58
N GLU A 138 -8.47 -1.25 12.50
CA GLU A 138 -8.83 -2.62 12.15
C GLU A 138 -8.34 -3.64 13.17
N PHE A 139 -7.32 -3.29 13.94
CA PHE A 139 -6.73 -4.15 14.97
C PHE A 139 -7.30 -3.91 16.37
N GLU A 140 -8.23 -2.98 16.54
CA GLU A 140 -8.88 -2.76 17.81
C GLU A 140 -9.75 -3.93 18.22
N ALA A 141 -9.61 -4.36 19.49
CA ALA A 141 -10.41 -5.46 20.01
C ALA A 141 -11.87 -5.04 20.13
N GLN A 142 -12.78 -5.82 19.58
CA GLN A 142 -14.22 -5.64 19.65
C GLN A 142 -14.87 -6.97 20.02
N GLY A 143 -15.23 -7.13 21.30
CA GLY A 143 -15.83 -8.38 21.74
C GLY A 143 -14.94 -9.59 21.52
N THR A 144 -15.26 -10.44 20.56
CA THR A 144 -14.59 -11.71 20.30
C THR A 144 -13.44 -11.65 19.29
N GLY A 145 -13.15 -10.48 18.72
CA GLY A 145 -12.10 -10.39 17.71
C GLY A 145 -11.85 -8.98 17.23
N THR A 146 -11.18 -8.86 16.11
CA THR A 146 -10.87 -7.58 15.46
C THR A 146 -11.43 -7.56 14.04
N GLY A 147 -11.61 -6.34 13.50
CA GLY A 147 -12.03 -6.18 12.11
C GLY A 147 -11.05 -6.83 11.13
N TYR A 148 -9.76 -6.71 11.40
CA TYR A 148 -8.73 -7.30 10.51
C TYR A 148 -8.80 -8.83 10.48
N GLU A 149 -9.02 -9.46 11.63
CA GLU A 149 -9.23 -10.91 11.70
C GLU A 149 -10.44 -11.34 10.86
N HIS A 150 -11.54 -10.58 10.93
CA HIS A 150 -12.74 -10.85 10.12
C HIS A 150 -12.45 -10.75 8.63
N LEU A 151 -11.72 -9.71 8.21
CA LEU A 151 -11.35 -9.54 6.81
C LEU A 151 -10.48 -10.69 6.31
N LEU A 152 -9.47 -11.09 7.07
CA LEU A 152 -8.60 -12.22 6.70
C LEU A 152 -9.35 -13.54 6.62
N ALA A 153 -10.22 -13.80 7.60
CA ALA A 153 -10.93 -15.08 7.72
C ALA A 153 -12.09 -15.23 6.73
N GLN A 154 -12.78 -14.14 6.41
CA GLN A 154 -14.04 -14.17 5.65
C GLN A 154 -13.88 -13.79 4.19
N THR A 155 -12.70 -13.42 3.75
CA THR A 155 -12.43 -13.14 2.33
C THR A 155 -11.77 -14.32 1.64
N ASP A 156 -12.03 -14.45 0.34
CA ASP A 156 -11.47 -15.48 -0.51
C ASP A 156 -9.97 -15.24 -0.72
N ALA A 157 -9.14 -16.15 -0.25
CA ALA A 157 -7.68 -16.04 -0.35
C ALA A 157 -7.15 -16.07 -1.79
N ASN A 158 -7.98 -16.43 -2.77
CA ASN A 158 -7.59 -16.47 -4.17
C ASN A 158 -7.96 -15.18 -4.93
N THR A 159 -8.74 -14.30 -4.34
CA THR A 159 -9.23 -13.08 -5.02
C THR A 159 -9.06 -11.81 -4.22
N VAL A 160 -8.86 -11.90 -2.90
CA VAL A 160 -8.74 -10.74 -2.00
C VAL A 160 -7.40 -10.81 -1.27
N TYR A 161 -6.67 -9.71 -1.34
CA TYR A 161 -5.33 -9.59 -0.77
C TYR A 161 -5.21 -8.34 0.09
N PHE A 162 -4.06 -8.17 0.73
CA PHE A 162 -3.86 -7.10 1.71
C PHE A 162 -2.57 -6.34 1.42
N GLU A 163 -2.64 -5.03 1.59
CA GLU A 163 -1.49 -4.16 1.67
C GLU A 163 -1.24 -3.85 3.14
N LEU A 164 -0.22 -4.47 3.72
CA LEU A 164 0.09 -4.24 5.12
C LEU A 164 0.87 -2.95 5.28
N ASP A 165 0.27 -1.98 5.97
CA ASP A 165 0.95 -0.78 6.42
C ASP A 165 1.71 -1.11 7.69
N LEU A 166 3.03 -1.14 7.59
CA LEU A 166 3.89 -1.61 8.67
C LEU A 166 3.88 -0.67 9.88
N TYR A 167 3.81 0.65 9.63
CA TYR A 167 3.69 1.62 10.72
C TYR A 167 2.41 1.39 11.54
N TRP A 168 1.26 1.32 10.86
CA TRP A 168 -0.02 1.19 11.56
C TRP A 168 -0.15 -0.14 12.30
N ALA A 169 0.39 -1.22 11.74
CA ALA A 169 0.41 -2.52 12.43
C ALA A 169 1.25 -2.46 13.70
N VAL A 170 2.49 -1.98 13.61
CA VAL A 170 3.38 -1.84 14.77
C VAL A 170 2.79 -0.86 15.80
N ASN A 171 2.20 0.23 15.35
CA ASN A 171 1.54 1.21 16.24
C ASN A 171 0.34 0.61 16.99
N ALA A 172 -0.29 -0.42 16.46
CA ALA A 172 -1.36 -1.17 17.10
C ALA A 172 -0.84 -2.37 17.93
N ASN A 173 0.47 -2.48 18.13
CA ASN A 173 1.13 -3.60 18.81
C ASN A 173 0.89 -4.95 18.10
N VAL A 174 0.76 -4.94 16.79
CA VAL A 174 0.59 -6.13 15.97
C VAL A 174 1.91 -6.46 15.26
N SER A 175 2.34 -7.70 15.35
CA SER A 175 3.56 -8.17 14.69
C SER A 175 3.30 -8.45 13.21
N PRO A 176 3.94 -7.71 12.28
CA PRO A 176 3.86 -8.04 10.86
C PRO A 176 4.30 -9.48 10.55
N ILE A 177 5.35 -9.94 11.20
CA ILE A 177 5.88 -11.30 11.01
C ILE A 177 4.84 -12.37 11.38
N SER A 178 4.12 -12.17 12.49
CA SER A 178 3.05 -13.09 12.90
C SER A 178 1.92 -13.12 11.88
N LEU A 179 1.53 -11.95 11.36
CA LEU A 179 0.50 -11.86 10.31
C LEU A 179 0.93 -12.63 9.06
N PHE A 180 2.19 -12.48 8.65
CA PHE A 180 2.72 -13.16 7.46
C PHE A 180 2.73 -14.68 7.63
N ARG A 181 3.15 -15.15 8.80
CA ARG A 181 3.18 -16.59 9.11
C ARG A 181 1.80 -17.21 9.18
N GLU A 182 0.86 -16.52 9.77
CA GLU A 182 -0.52 -17.00 9.95
C GLU A 182 -1.34 -16.92 8.66
N ASN A 183 -0.95 -16.03 7.74
CA ASN A 183 -1.68 -15.78 6.50
C ASN A 183 -0.71 -15.73 5.29
N PRO A 184 -0.01 -16.84 4.99
CA PRO A 184 0.99 -16.85 3.92
C PRO A 184 0.37 -16.50 2.56
N GLY A 185 1.12 -15.71 1.78
CA GLY A 185 0.72 -15.34 0.41
C GLY A 185 -0.35 -14.27 0.31
N ARG A 186 -0.82 -13.71 1.42
CA ARG A 186 -1.93 -12.74 1.41
C ARG A 186 -1.50 -11.28 1.29
N PHE A 187 -0.19 -10.98 1.27
CA PHE A 187 0.32 -9.61 1.36
C PHE A 187 1.24 -9.25 0.18
N PRO A 188 0.69 -9.05 -1.03
CA PRO A 188 1.52 -8.71 -2.19
C PRO A 188 2.12 -7.30 -2.14
N LEU A 189 1.55 -6.43 -1.33
CA LEU A 189 1.96 -5.03 -1.20
C LEU A 189 2.24 -4.71 0.27
N VAL A 190 3.22 -3.84 0.52
CA VAL A 190 3.47 -3.28 1.85
C VAL A 190 3.71 -1.78 1.74
N HIS A 191 3.25 -1.04 2.76
CA HIS A 191 3.68 0.33 3.00
C HIS A 191 4.87 0.32 3.92
N VAL A 192 5.99 0.79 3.42
CA VAL A 192 7.24 0.94 4.18
C VAL A 192 7.21 2.32 4.81
N LYS A 193 6.71 2.36 6.02
CA LYS A 193 6.50 3.57 6.81
C LYS A 193 7.06 3.33 8.21
N ASP A 194 7.98 4.19 8.65
CA ASP A 194 8.71 4.00 9.89
C ASP A 194 8.02 4.68 11.08
N ARG A 195 8.43 4.28 12.26
CA ARG A 195 7.85 4.73 13.53
C ARG A 195 8.97 5.06 14.51
N SER A 196 8.94 6.29 15.05
CA SER A 196 9.85 6.69 16.11
C SER A 196 9.44 6.08 17.46
N PRO A 197 10.34 6.03 18.46
CA PRO A 197 10.03 5.46 19.76
C PRO A 197 8.85 6.13 20.47
N ASP A 198 8.54 7.39 20.18
CA ASP A 198 7.40 8.11 20.74
C ASP A 198 6.09 7.89 19.98
N GLY A 199 6.12 7.06 18.92
CA GLY A 199 4.92 6.69 18.18
C GLY A 199 4.62 7.53 16.95
N GLU A 200 5.45 8.52 16.64
CA GLU A 200 5.26 9.36 15.48
C GLU A 200 5.73 8.66 14.20
N MET A 201 5.18 9.05 13.05
CA MET A 201 5.70 8.61 11.77
C MET A 201 7.10 9.20 11.56
N ALA A 202 7.99 8.42 10.97
CA ALA A 202 9.34 8.82 10.70
C ALA A 202 9.73 8.43 9.27
N ASP A 203 10.73 9.12 8.73
CA ASP A 203 11.37 8.69 7.49
C ASP A 203 11.96 7.30 7.68
N VAL A 204 11.89 6.48 6.64
CA VAL A 204 12.44 5.12 6.67
C VAL A 204 13.93 5.16 7.04
N GLY A 205 14.28 4.51 8.13
CA GLY A 205 15.64 4.51 8.69
C GLY A 205 15.84 5.45 9.87
N LYS A 206 14.88 6.34 10.14
CA LYS A 206 14.94 7.23 11.32
C LYS A 206 14.04 6.76 12.47
N GLY A 207 13.35 5.64 12.29
CA GLY A 207 12.48 5.04 13.28
C GLY A 207 13.07 3.77 13.89
N GLU A 208 12.19 3.00 14.53
CA GLU A 208 12.57 1.79 15.26
C GLU A 208 12.18 0.48 14.58
N ILE A 209 11.47 0.53 13.45
CA ILE A 209 11.00 -0.68 12.77
C ILE A 209 12.18 -1.40 12.10
N ASP A 210 12.35 -2.68 12.41
CA ASP A 210 13.38 -3.51 11.79
C ASP A 210 12.87 -4.09 10.45
N PHE A 211 13.02 -3.33 9.39
CA PHE A 211 12.58 -3.72 8.06
C PHE A 211 13.36 -4.92 7.52
N SER A 212 14.64 -5.04 7.86
CA SER A 212 15.45 -6.18 7.43
C SER A 212 14.87 -7.49 7.96
N GLU A 213 14.51 -7.53 9.24
CA GLU A 213 13.87 -8.71 9.84
C GLU A 213 12.50 -8.98 9.21
N ILE A 214 11.66 -7.96 9.07
CA ILE A 214 10.32 -8.11 8.49
C ILE A 214 10.42 -8.65 7.06
N PHE A 215 11.29 -8.08 6.22
CA PHE A 215 11.42 -8.48 4.82
C PHE A 215 12.11 -9.84 4.64
N SER A 216 12.77 -10.36 5.67
CA SER A 216 13.25 -11.75 5.63
C SER A 216 12.08 -12.76 5.49
N TYR A 217 10.86 -12.32 5.77
CA TYR A 217 9.61 -13.07 5.56
C TYR A 217 8.86 -12.69 4.28
N ALA A 218 9.48 -11.94 3.39
CA ALA A 218 8.82 -11.44 2.16
C ALA A 218 8.27 -12.57 1.28
N GLU A 219 9.00 -13.68 1.16
CA GLU A 219 8.56 -14.84 0.39
C GLU A 219 7.33 -15.50 1.04
N THR A 220 7.35 -15.70 2.34
CA THR A 220 6.19 -16.22 3.09
C THR A 220 4.98 -15.33 2.93
N ALA A 221 5.14 -14.03 3.07
CA ALA A 221 4.08 -13.05 2.94
C ALA A 221 3.54 -12.93 1.51
N GLY A 222 4.38 -13.20 0.51
CA GLY A 222 4.07 -13.01 -0.90
C GLY A 222 4.29 -11.57 -1.37
N ILE A 223 5.18 -10.81 -0.73
CA ILE A 223 5.42 -9.40 -1.06
C ILE A 223 6.03 -9.28 -2.46
N LYS A 224 5.41 -8.46 -3.28
CA LYS A 224 5.85 -8.14 -4.65
C LYS A 224 6.22 -6.68 -4.83
N HIS A 225 5.60 -5.77 -4.07
CA HIS A 225 5.82 -4.34 -4.20
C HIS A 225 5.96 -3.68 -2.84
N TYR A 226 6.92 -2.76 -2.75
CA TYR A 226 7.30 -2.05 -1.53
C TYR A 226 7.12 -0.55 -1.78
N PHE A 227 6.13 0.06 -1.13
CA PHE A 227 5.86 1.49 -1.30
C PHE A 227 6.28 2.25 -0.05
N VAL A 228 7.26 3.12 -0.19
CA VAL A 228 7.62 4.09 0.85
C VAL A 228 6.45 5.06 1.04
N GLU A 229 6.12 5.38 2.28
CA GLU A 229 5.13 6.41 2.60
C GLU A 229 5.49 7.12 3.90
N HIS A 230 5.21 8.43 3.94
CA HIS A 230 5.17 9.24 5.15
C HIS A 230 4.06 10.27 4.98
N ASP A 231 3.04 10.23 5.86
CA ASP A 231 1.85 11.06 5.71
C ASP A 231 2.11 12.55 6.00
N PHE A 232 3.11 12.85 6.85
CA PHE A 232 3.41 14.20 7.31
C PHE A 232 4.92 14.48 7.33
N PRO A 233 5.62 14.40 6.18
CA PRO A 233 7.05 14.67 6.15
C PRO A 233 7.34 16.15 6.39
N GLU A 234 8.34 16.46 7.22
CA GLU A 234 8.75 17.84 7.49
C GLU A 234 9.39 18.48 6.26
N ASP A 235 10.26 17.76 5.58
CA ASP A 235 10.91 18.19 4.33
C ASP A 235 10.68 17.12 3.27
N GLY A 236 9.74 17.41 2.39
CA GLY A 236 9.20 16.43 1.48
C GLY A 236 10.23 15.71 0.60
N MET A 237 11.06 16.43 -0.16
CA MET A 237 12.02 15.76 -1.06
C MET A 237 13.17 15.11 -0.30
N ASN A 238 13.65 15.73 0.79
CA ASN A 238 14.68 15.12 1.61
C ASN A 238 14.17 13.87 2.32
N SER A 239 12.91 13.87 2.75
CA SER A 239 12.25 12.71 3.35
C SER A 239 12.24 11.52 2.38
N VAL A 240 11.74 11.72 1.15
CA VAL A 240 11.65 10.63 0.17
C VAL A 240 13.03 10.19 -0.31
N ALA A 241 14.02 11.10 -0.39
CA ALA A 241 15.40 10.76 -0.73
C ALA A 241 16.05 9.92 0.35
N TYR A 242 15.89 10.32 1.61
CA TYR A 242 16.44 9.59 2.75
C TYR A 242 15.83 8.17 2.83
N SER A 243 14.52 8.08 2.74
CA SER A 243 13.81 6.80 2.77
C SER A 243 14.23 5.87 1.63
N PHE A 244 14.39 6.42 0.43
CA PHE A 244 14.90 5.67 -0.72
C PHE A 244 16.27 5.06 -0.43
N ASN A 245 17.20 5.86 0.06
CA ASN A 245 18.56 5.40 0.35
C ASN A 245 18.57 4.32 1.43
N THR A 246 17.77 4.47 2.47
CA THR A 246 17.66 3.45 3.52
C THR A 246 17.14 2.14 2.95
N LEU A 247 16.03 2.18 2.22
CA LEU A 247 15.43 0.96 1.68
C LEU A 247 16.33 0.27 0.66
N LYS A 248 16.98 1.06 -0.19
CA LYS A 248 17.95 0.55 -1.18
C LYS A 248 19.10 -0.22 -0.51
N ASN A 249 19.54 0.23 0.66
CA ASN A 249 20.66 -0.37 1.39
C ASN A 249 20.19 -1.38 2.45
N THR A 250 18.91 -1.69 2.52
CA THR A 250 18.38 -2.70 3.43
C THR A 250 18.51 -4.08 2.81
N HIS A 251 19.23 -4.97 3.50
CA HIS A 251 19.47 -6.35 3.05
C HIS A 251 18.64 -7.32 3.89
N PHE A 252 18.12 -8.37 3.26
CA PHE A 252 17.30 -9.38 3.93
C PHE A 252 17.36 -10.75 3.26
#